data_ed195b61ea41c52b8ab884f9eff08210
#
_entry.id   ed195b61ea41c52b8ab884f9eff08210
#
_cell.length_a   1.000
_cell.length_b   1.000
_cell.length_c   1.000
_cell.angle_alpha   90.00
_cell.angle_beta   90.00
_cell.angle_gamma   90.00
#
_symmetry.space_group_name_H-M   'P 1'
#
loop_
_entity.id
_entity.type
_entity.pdbx_description
1 polymer ?
#
loop_
_entity_poly.entity_id
_entity_poly.type
_entity_poly.pdbx_seq_one_letter_code
_entity_poly.pdbx_strand_id
1 'polypeptide(L)'
;MPKAQLDDIAWVTQHSPLPVFADESLQRLTDVAGLKGAFTGINIKLMKCTGMREAWKMVTLARALGMKVMVGCMTETSCAVSAAAQFSPAVDFADLDGNLLIANDRFRGMEVVKGKITLNDLPGIGVVKL
;
A
#
# COMPACT_ATOMS: atom_id res chain seq x y z
N MET A 1 -1.32 0.70 19.87
CA MET A 1 -2.75 1.05 20.08
C MET A 1 -3.59 0.02 19.34
N PRO A 2 -4.63 -0.56 19.96
CA PRO A 2 -5.51 -1.53 19.28
C PRO A 2 -6.22 -0.89 18.07
N LYS A 3 -6.29 -1.61 16.96
CA LYS A 3 -6.83 -1.13 15.68
C LYS A 3 -8.30 -0.69 15.70
N ALA A 4 -9.05 -1.11 16.73
CA ALA A 4 -10.47 -0.79 16.90
C ALA A 4 -10.71 0.49 17.73
N GLN A 5 -9.69 1.05 18.35
CA GLN A 5 -9.80 2.27 19.18
C GLN A 5 -9.69 3.52 18.29
N LEU A 6 -10.69 3.75 17.45
CA LEU A 6 -10.65 4.82 16.45
C LEU A 6 -10.61 6.22 17.05
N ASP A 7 -11.25 6.44 18.21
CA ASP A 7 -11.24 7.74 18.90
C ASP A 7 -9.85 8.09 19.41
N ASP A 8 -9.15 7.13 20.00
CA ASP A 8 -7.78 7.31 20.46
C ASP A 8 -6.81 7.53 19.29
N ILE A 9 -7.03 6.82 18.19
CA ILE A 9 -6.26 7.00 16.95
C ILE A 9 -6.52 8.39 16.36
N ALA A 10 -7.75 8.85 16.35
CA ALA A 10 -8.11 10.19 15.89
C ALA A 10 -7.39 11.27 16.71
N TRP A 11 -7.36 11.10 18.04
CA TRP A 11 -6.64 12.00 18.92
C TRP A 11 -5.14 12.04 18.58
N VAL A 12 -4.50 10.87 18.42
CA VAL A 12 -3.09 10.78 17.99
C VAL A 12 -2.87 11.46 16.64
N THR A 13 -3.74 11.20 15.69
CA THR A 13 -3.65 11.77 14.33
C THR A 13 -3.73 13.30 14.35
N GLN A 14 -4.59 13.88 15.20
CA GLN A 14 -4.72 15.33 15.36
C GLN A 14 -3.49 15.98 16.00
N HIS A 15 -2.77 15.25 16.86
CA HIS A 15 -1.60 15.76 17.58
C HIS A 15 -0.27 15.35 16.95
N SER A 16 -0.29 14.50 15.93
CA SER A 16 0.92 14.05 15.22
C SER A 16 1.39 15.10 14.22
N PRO A 17 2.68 15.46 14.21
CA PRO A 17 3.25 16.30 13.15
C PRO A 17 3.41 15.55 11.83
N LEU A 18 3.25 14.22 11.83
CA LEU A 18 3.36 13.35 10.67
C LEU A 18 2.01 12.75 10.30
N PRO A 19 1.77 12.44 9.02
CA PRO A 19 0.55 11.75 8.62
C PRO A 19 0.49 10.34 9.23
N VAL A 20 -0.68 9.99 9.77
CA VAL A 20 -0.95 8.66 10.35
C VAL A 20 -1.78 7.85 9.37
N PHE A 21 -1.30 6.65 9.03
CA PHE A 21 -1.93 5.75 8.04
C PHE A 21 -2.56 4.53 8.70
N ALA A 22 -3.76 4.18 8.25
CA ALA A 22 -4.41 2.93 8.62
C ALA A 22 -3.73 1.77 7.90
N ASP A 23 -3.16 0.84 8.65
CA ASP A 23 -2.57 -0.41 8.15
C ASP A 23 -3.44 -1.60 8.58
N GLU A 24 -3.31 -2.10 9.80
CA GLU A 24 -4.08 -3.26 10.28
C GLU A 24 -5.59 -3.00 10.41
N SER A 25 -5.98 -1.74 10.52
CA SER A 25 -7.39 -1.32 10.52
C SER A 25 -8.00 -1.35 9.12
N LEU A 26 -7.20 -1.43 8.07
CA LEU A 26 -7.61 -1.48 6.67
C LEU A 26 -7.37 -2.88 6.09
N GLN A 27 -8.43 -3.60 5.76
CA GLN A 27 -8.34 -4.89 5.08
C GLN A 27 -8.98 -4.84 3.70
N ARG A 28 -10.14 -4.21 3.59
CA ARG A 28 -10.99 -4.24 2.40
C ARG A 28 -11.51 -2.86 2.03
N LEU A 29 -12.04 -2.76 0.82
CA LEU A 29 -12.70 -1.54 0.33
C LEU A 29 -13.76 -1.00 1.29
N THR A 30 -14.51 -1.88 1.92
CA THR A 30 -15.58 -1.54 2.86
C THR A 30 -15.10 -0.80 4.11
N ASP A 31 -13.85 -0.96 4.48
CA ASP A 31 -13.30 -0.36 5.69
C ASP A 31 -12.95 1.14 5.47
N VAL A 32 -12.63 1.53 4.23
CA VAL A 32 -12.06 2.84 3.89
C VAL A 32 -12.89 3.99 4.44
N ALA A 33 -14.22 3.95 4.25
CA ALA A 33 -15.09 5.06 4.68
C ALA A 33 -15.13 5.23 6.21
N GLY A 34 -15.09 4.13 6.96
CA GLY A 34 -15.11 4.13 8.43
C GLY A 34 -13.81 4.65 9.06
N LEU A 35 -12.73 4.74 8.30
CA LEU A 35 -11.43 5.21 8.78
C LEU A 35 -11.22 6.72 8.62
N LYS A 36 -12.12 7.38 7.86
CA LYS A 36 -12.07 8.83 7.70
C LYS A 36 -12.27 9.53 9.03
N GLY A 37 -11.40 10.49 9.34
CA GLY A 37 -11.43 11.24 10.60
C GLY A 37 -10.52 10.64 11.68
N ALA A 38 -10.33 9.31 11.69
CA ALA A 38 -9.37 8.68 12.58
C ALA A 38 -7.95 8.68 12.02
N PHE A 39 -7.79 8.60 10.70
CA PHE A 39 -6.48 8.53 10.03
C PHE A 39 -6.33 9.63 8.99
N THR A 40 -5.09 10.07 8.76
CA THR A 40 -4.74 10.97 7.65
C THR A 40 -4.87 10.26 6.30
N GLY A 41 -4.61 8.96 6.25
CA GLY A 41 -4.60 8.17 5.04
C GLY A 41 -4.72 6.68 5.28
N ILE A 42 -4.66 5.92 4.20
CA ILE A 42 -4.74 4.46 4.19
C ILE A 42 -3.48 3.84 3.60
N ASN A 43 -3.05 2.69 4.13
CA ASN A 43 -1.98 1.86 3.57
C ASN A 43 -2.55 0.62 2.90
N ILE A 44 -2.57 0.63 1.57
CA ILE A 44 -3.08 -0.47 0.75
C ILE A 44 -1.99 -1.53 0.59
N LYS A 45 -2.29 -2.78 0.97
CA LYS A 45 -1.44 -3.95 0.69
C LYS A 45 -2.25 -4.96 -0.11
N LEU A 46 -1.74 -5.38 -1.27
CA LEU A 46 -2.48 -6.29 -2.17
C LEU A 46 -2.85 -7.61 -1.52
N MET A 47 -2.01 -8.10 -0.61
CA MET A 47 -2.26 -9.33 0.15
C MET A 47 -3.45 -9.22 1.13
N LYS A 48 -3.83 -8.00 1.54
CA LYS A 48 -5.01 -7.75 2.39
C LYS A 48 -6.26 -7.53 1.54
N CYS A 49 -6.17 -6.71 0.49
CA CYS A 49 -7.34 -6.24 -0.27
C CYS A 49 -7.74 -7.13 -1.45
N THR A 50 -7.21 -8.35 -1.54
CA THR A 50 -7.54 -9.35 -2.58
C THR A 50 -7.14 -8.97 -4.02
N GLY A 51 -6.22 -8.04 -4.19
CA GLY A 51 -5.59 -7.77 -5.47
C GLY A 51 -5.88 -6.40 -6.07
N MET A 52 -5.37 -6.21 -7.28
CA MET A 52 -5.23 -4.91 -7.93
C MET A 52 -6.57 -4.20 -8.18
N ARG A 53 -7.61 -4.95 -8.57
CA ARG A 53 -8.92 -4.35 -8.87
C ARG A 53 -9.56 -3.68 -7.66
N GLU A 54 -9.48 -4.33 -6.50
CA GLU A 54 -10.01 -3.75 -5.26
C GLU A 54 -9.13 -2.58 -4.80
N ALA A 55 -7.81 -2.72 -4.90
CA ALA A 55 -6.87 -1.65 -4.57
C ALA A 55 -7.17 -0.35 -5.34
N TRP A 56 -7.44 -0.41 -6.65
CA TRP A 56 -7.83 0.77 -7.43
C TRP A 56 -9.12 1.43 -6.94
N LYS A 57 -10.12 0.62 -6.54
CA LYS A 57 -11.34 1.16 -5.93
C LYS A 57 -11.05 1.85 -4.60
N MET A 58 -10.16 1.28 -3.79
CA MET A 58 -9.74 1.87 -2.51
C MET A 58 -9.01 3.20 -2.73
N VAL A 59 -8.10 3.29 -3.71
CA VAL A 59 -7.45 4.55 -4.11
C VAL A 59 -8.51 5.60 -4.47
N THR A 60 -9.45 5.24 -5.35
CA THR A 60 -10.49 6.16 -5.82
C THR A 60 -11.36 6.65 -4.65
N LEU A 61 -11.80 5.75 -3.77
CA LEU A 61 -12.64 6.09 -2.63
C LEU A 61 -11.88 6.96 -1.61
N ALA A 62 -10.64 6.61 -1.29
CA ALA A 62 -9.80 7.40 -0.37
C ALA A 62 -9.59 8.82 -0.89
N ARG A 63 -9.29 8.98 -2.19
CA ARG A 63 -9.16 10.30 -2.83
C ARG A 63 -10.47 11.11 -2.78
N ALA A 64 -11.61 10.48 -3.06
CA ALA A 64 -12.92 11.11 -2.96
C ALA A 64 -13.25 11.58 -1.52
N LEU A 65 -12.72 10.87 -0.52
CA LEU A 65 -12.85 11.21 0.89
C LEU A 65 -11.81 12.23 1.39
N GLY A 66 -10.89 12.67 0.53
CA GLY A 66 -9.79 13.59 0.90
C GLY A 66 -8.69 12.95 1.74
N MET A 67 -8.58 11.61 1.73
CA MET A 67 -7.54 10.88 2.44
C MET A 67 -6.28 10.71 1.59
N LYS A 68 -5.12 10.72 2.24
CA LYS A 68 -3.86 10.30 1.61
C LYS A 68 -3.84 8.80 1.37
N VAL A 69 -3.05 8.37 0.39
CA VAL A 69 -2.90 6.97 0.04
C VAL A 69 -1.44 6.56 0.06
N MET A 70 -1.16 5.47 0.71
CA MET A 70 0.10 4.75 0.67
C MET A 70 -0.14 3.38 0.07
N VAL A 71 0.80 2.87 -0.72
CA VAL A 71 0.88 1.47 -1.09
C VAL A 71 2.05 0.82 -0.36
N GLY A 72 1.74 -0.24 0.36
CA GLY A 72 2.73 -1.04 1.08
C GLY A 72 2.78 -2.48 0.60
N CYS A 73 3.65 -3.26 1.20
CA CYS A 73 3.77 -4.70 0.97
C CYS A 73 3.88 -5.47 2.28
N MET A 74 3.85 -6.77 2.18
CA MET A 74 4.35 -7.71 3.18
C MET A 74 5.76 -8.17 2.75
N THR A 75 6.36 -9.10 3.48
CA THR A 75 7.51 -9.87 2.99
C THR A 75 7.01 -10.82 1.90
N GLU A 76 7.22 -10.47 0.65
CA GLU A 76 6.62 -11.13 -0.51
C GLU A 76 7.53 -11.08 -1.73
N THR A 77 7.22 -11.88 -2.76
CA THR A 77 8.04 -12.01 -3.97
C THR A 77 8.03 -10.76 -4.83
N SER A 78 9.04 -10.63 -5.71
CA SER A 78 9.08 -9.58 -6.75
C SER A 78 7.81 -9.55 -7.61
N CYS A 79 7.11 -10.67 -7.76
CA CYS A 79 5.83 -10.70 -8.48
C CYS A 79 4.76 -9.85 -7.79
N ALA A 80 4.56 -10.04 -6.49
CA ALA A 80 3.56 -9.30 -5.72
C ALA A 80 3.95 -7.83 -5.56
N VAL A 81 5.21 -7.56 -5.26
CA VAL A 81 5.71 -6.18 -5.09
C VAL A 81 5.66 -5.41 -6.42
N SER A 82 5.98 -6.05 -7.57
CA SER A 82 5.82 -5.43 -8.89
C SER A 82 4.37 -5.09 -9.22
N ALA A 83 3.42 -5.95 -8.83
CA ALA A 83 2.01 -5.65 -8.98
C ALA A 83 1.60 -4.41 -8.14
N ALA A 84 2.08 -4.33 -6.89
CA ALA A 84 1.86 -3.17 -6.03
C ALA A 84 2.49 -1.90 -6.60
N ALA A 85 3.69 -2.00 -7.18
CA ALA A 85 4.41 -0.87 -7.79
C ALA A 85 3.65 -0.21 -8.94
N GLN A 86 2.73 -0.92 -9.61
CA GLN A 86 1.87 -0.33 -10.66
C GLN A 86 0.95 0.78 -10.13
N PHE A 87 0.72 0.85 -8.82
CA PHE A 87 -0.08 1.89 -8.17
C PHE A 87 0.75 3.12 -7.76
N SER A 88 2.07 3.02 -7.73
CA SER A 88 2.95 4.09 -7.22
C SER A 88 2.67 5.47 -7.83
N PRO A 89 2.33 5.60 -9.13
CA PRO A 89 1.99 6.91 -9.70
C PRO A 89 0.67 7.52 -9.19
N ALA A 90 -0.21 6.72 -8.59
CA ALA A 90 -1.54 7.15 -8.13
C ALA A 90 -1.62 7.41 -6.62
N VAL A 91 -0.52 7.19 -5.89
CA VAL A 91 -0.46 7.29 -4.42
C VAL A 91 0.50 8.37 -3.95
N ASP A 92 0.44 8.75 -2.67
CA ASP A 92 1.32 9.76 -2.09
C ASP A 92 2.63 9.14 -1.59
N PHE A 93 2.59 7.87 -1.16
CA PHE A 93 3.73 7.16 -0.60
C PHE A 93 3.74 5.72 -1.07
N ALA A 94 4.95 5.16 -1.23
CA ALA A 94 5.16 3.75 -1.54
C ALA A 94 6.25 3.18 -0.63
N ASP A 95 5.97 2.03 -0.01
CA ASP A 95 6.88 1.25 0.81
C ASP A 95 6.86 -0.19 0.31
N LEU A 96 7.77 -0.49 -0.63
CA LEU A 96 7.74 -1.69 -1.47
C LEU A 96 9.11 -2.40 -1.45
N ASP A 97 9.60 -2.71 -0.26
CA ASP A 97 10.89 -3.35 -0.02
C ASP A 97 10.79 -4.86 0.29
N GLY A 98 9.59 -5.42 0.35
CA GLY A 98 9.33 -6.79 0.82
C GLY A 98 10.09 -7.88 0.07
N ASN A 99 10.36 -7.70 -1.22
CA ASN A 99 11.15 -8.64 -2.01
C ASN A 99 12.65 -8.60 -1.70
N LEU A 100 13.15 -7.53 -1.10
CA LEU A 100 14.55 -7.43 -0.67
C LEU A 100 14.83 -8.25 0.60
N LEU A 101 13.79 -8.70 1.28
CA LEU A 101 13.85 -9.43 2.55
C LEU A 101 13.82 -10.95 2.36
N ILE A 102 13.74 -11.44 1.11
CA ILE A 102 13.69 -12.88 0.80
C ILE A 102 14.88 -13.30 -0.07
N ALA A 103 15.40 -14.51 0.18
CA ALA A 103 16.53 -15.06 -0.56
C ALA A 103 16.11 -16.07 -1.67
N ASN A 104 14.86 -16.50 -1.68
CA ASN A 104 14.33 -17.55 -2.55
C ASN A 104 13.30 -17.04 -3.54
N ASP A 105 13.42 -15.80 -3.97
CA ASP A 105 12.51 -15.23 -4.96
C ASP A 105 12.68 -15.97 -6.29
N ARG A 106 11.57 -16.37 -6.86
CA ARG A 106 11.49 -17.07 -8.16
C ARG A 106 11.11 -16.14 -9.30
N PHE A 107 11.06 -14.84 -9.03
CA PHE A 107 10.65 -13.84 -9.99
C PHE A 107 11.63 -12.68 -10.01
N ARG A 108 11.74 -12.03 -11.15
CA ARG A 108 12.37 -10.73 -11.31
C ARG A 108 11.34 -9.77 -11.91
N GLY A 109 11.22 -8.59 -11.34
CA GLY A 109 10.25 -7.59 -11.75
C GLY A 109 10.79 -6.17 -11.62
N MET A 110 10.08 -5.32 -10.89
CA MET A 110 10.54 -3.95 -10.62
C MET A 110 11.89 -3.95 -9.89
N GLU A 111 12.65 -2.90 -10.07
CA GLU A 111 13.95 -2.72 -9.40
C GLU A 111 13.89 -1.57 -8.39
N VAL A 112 14.59 -1.75 -7.27
CA VAL A 112 14.79 -0.70 -6.27
C VAL A 112 16.26 -0.35 -6.21
N VAL A 113 16.60 0.86 -6.62
CA VAL A 113 17.98 1.36 -6.56
C VAL A 113 18.02 2.64 -5.75
N LYS A 114 18.69 2.63 -4.61
CA LYS A 114 18.81 3.80 -3.69
C LYS A 114 17.43 4.40 -3.35
N GLY A 115 16.46 3.55 -3.05
CA GLY A 115 15.08 3.95 -2.72
C GLY A 115 14.21 4.34 -3.90
N LYS A 116 14.73 4.35 -5.12
CA LYS A 116 13.95 4.62 -6.34
C LYS A 116 13.43 3.32 -6.93
N ILE A 117 12.11 3.24 -7.07
CA ILE A 117 11.43 2.16 -7.78
C ILE A 117 11.46 2.44 -9.28
N THR A 118 11.87 1.46 -10.07
CA THR A 118 11.85 1.51 -11.53
C THR A 118 11.06 0.33 -12.07
N LEU A 119 10.02 0.62 -12.84
CA LEU A 119 9.27 -0.37 -13.61
C LEU A 119 10.00 -0.62 -14.92
N ASN A 120 9.85 -1.83 -15.46
CA ASN A 120 10.35 -2.19 -16.79
C ASN A 120 9.21 -2.15 -17.83
N ASP A 121 9.56 -2.24 -19.11
CA ASP A 121 8.62 -2.17 -20.24
C ASP A 121 8.07 -3.54 -20.67
N LEU A 122 8.22 -4.57 -19.84
CA LEU A 122 7.69 -5.89 -20.13
C LEU A 122 6.15 -5.93 -19.99
N PRO A 123 5.47 -6.80 -20.73
CA PRO A 123 4.02 -6.92 -20.64
C PRO A 123 3.48 -7.22 -19.25
N GLY A 124 2.24 -6.82 -18.98
CA GLY A 124 1.55 -7.07 -17.71
C GLY A 124 2.13 -6.24 -16.57
N ILE A 125 2.53 -6.90 -15.50
CA ILE A 125 3.18 -6.27 -14.33
C ILE A 125 4.71 -6.25 -14.43
N GLY A 126 5.26 -6.57 -15.60
CA GLY A 126 6.70 -6.53 -15.84
C GLY A 126 7.51 -7.62 -15.13
N VAL A 127 6.96 -8.81 -14.94
CA VAL A 127 7.58 -9.89 -14.16
C VAL A 127 8.00 -11.03 -15.06
N VAL A 128 9.22 -11.55 -14.82
CA VAL A 128 9.78 -12.75 -15.44
C VAL A 128 9.99 -13.81 -14.37
N LYS A 129 9.64 -15.05 -14.66
CA LYS A 129 9.98 -16.20 -13.81
C LYS A 129 11.46 -16.56 -14.01
N LEU A 130 12.17 -16.78 -12.92
CA LEU A 130 13.56 -17.25 -12.89
C LEU A 130 13.66 -18.76 -12.92
#